data_042f82124d0688448b15bf844d63edb9
#
_entry.id   042f82124d0688448b15bf844d63edb9
#
_cell.length_a   1.000
_cell.length_b   1.000
_cell.length_c   1.000
_cell.angle_alpha   90.00
_cell.angle_beta   90.00
_cell.angle_gamma   90.00
#
_symmetry.space_group_name_H-M   'P 1'
#
loop_
_entity.id
_entity.type
_entity.pdbx_description
1 polymer ?
#
loop_
_entity_poly.entity_id
_entity_poly.type
_entity_poly.pdbx_seq_one_letter_code
_entity_poly.pdbx_strand_id
1 'polypeptide(L)'
;MKIGIDTFGCDHGKSGLGSYISYFVSNLPSDLVQFNKEATTINADTEPTVEDALDKKLKIKVELFGIEEDRYVYNSGQAINYTSTPMIENLKAERLWHNTKITKFIKKNNYDVVIYPAASRVLPVKFKNHLGVAIINSILSNDLENESSSFRKMILKGLKNIQIIIASSNFVRNDLIKLGLEEKKIKVIHSGIDHKLFYQRLDLDNDIVDVKPFAIKRPYFVYGSSLSSPEKKHIELIHAFERFKKNTGLPHRLVLAGNDGPYAEEIHKVAFNSEYASDIFLIGFFPHESFAKLYAGAEACLFPSVNEGVGLPILEAMACGIPVLCSDKGALKEIGGNAPIYFDSDNPDQIASCMQKIVEDKDLRDSCISDSVIWANEFNWENTVRQTLNLIINAHK
;
A
#
# COMPACT_ATOMS: atom_id res chain seq x y z
N MET A 1 4.70 6.46 -27.27
CA MET A 1 3.70 5.63 -26.57
C MET A 1 2.93 6.50 -25.59
N LYS A 2 1.59 6.37 -25.57
CA LYS A 2 0.70 7.13 -24.67
C LYS A 2 0.03 6.19 -23.69
N ILE A 3 0.24 6.41 -22.38
CA ILE A 3 -0.30 5.60 -21.28
C ILE A 3 -1.42 6.40 -20.60
N GLY A 4 -2.61 5.81 -20.51
CA GLY A 4 -3.68 6.29 -19.64
C GLY A 4 -3.67 5.57 -18.30
N ILE A 5 -3.79 6.29 -17.18
CA ILE A 5 -4.00 5.72 -15.85
C ILE A 5 -5.44 6.01 -15.44
N ASP A 6 -6.17 4.96 -15.16
CA ASP A 6 -7.57 4.98 -14.76
C ASP A 6 -7.70 5.28 -13.26
N THR A 7 -8.43 6.34 -12.87
CA THR A 7 -8.64 6.68 -11.46
C THR A 7 -9.98 6.16 -10.91
N PHE A 8 -10.82 5.60 -11.77
CA PHE A 8 -12.10 5.04 -11.33
C PHE A 8 -11.94 3.93 -10.30
N GLY A 9 -12.79 3.89 -9.30
CA GLY A 9 -12.75 2.92 -8.21
C GLY A 9 -11.65 3.12 -7.16
N CYS A 10 -10.89 4.21 -7.23
CA CYS A 10 -9.72 4.47 -6.37
C CYS A 10 -10.02 5.36 -5.15
N ASP A 11 -11.28 5.55 -4.78
CA ASP A 11 -11.77 6.22 -3.56
C ASP A 11 -11.17 7.63 -3.31
N HIS A 12 -10.87 8.38 -4.35
CA HIS A 12 -10.32 9.75 -4.26
C HIS A 12 -9.11 9.88 -3.34
N GLY A 13 -8.18 8.93 -3.41
CA GLY A 13 -6.97 8.94 -2.58
C GLY A 13 -7.14 8.50 -1.13
N LYS A 14 -8.36 8.14 -0.71
CA LYS A 14 -8.64 7.76 0.69
C LYS A 14 -8.26 6.33 1.05
N SER A 15 -7.99 5.49 0.06
CA SER A 15 -7.59 4.09 0.24
C SER A 15 -6.19 3.82 -0.29
N GLY A 16 -5.66 2.63 -0.01
CA GLY A 16 -4.39 2.15 -0.55
C GLY A 16 -4.33 2.15 -2.09
N LEU A 17 -5.50 2.01 -2.78
CA LEU A 17 -5.58 2.10 -4.24
C LEU A 17 -5.32 3.53 -4.73
N GLY A 18 -5.90 4.52 -4.05
CA GLY A 18 -5.68 5.93 -4.38
C GLY A 18 -4.25 6.38 -4.05
N SER A 19 -3.72 5.98 -2.91
CA SER A 19 -2.33 6.24 -2.53
C SER A 19 -1.35 5.65 -3.56
N TYR A 20 -1.64 4.45 -4.09
CA TYR A 20 -0.84 3.85 -5.16
C TYR A 20 -0.70 4.78 -6.37
N ILE A 21 -1.81 5.38 -6.85
CA ILE A 21 -1.77 6.30 -7.99
C ILE A 21 -0.94 7.54 -7.65
N SER A 22 -1.16 8.14 -6.49
CA SER A 22 -0.44 9.35 -6.06
C SER A 22 1.06 9.11 -6.02
N TYR A 23 1.51 8.02 -5.41
CA TYR A 23 2.93 7.66 -5.37
C TYR A 23 3.48 7.25 -6.73
N PHE A 24 2.71 6.52 -7.54
CA PHE A 24 3.11 6.15 -8.89
C PHE A 24 3.37 7.39 -9.75
N VAL A 25 2.44 8.34 -9.72
CA VAL A 25 2.54 9.59 -10.49
C VAL A 25 3.70 10.46 -9.99
N SER A 26 3.85 10.60 -8.66
CA SER A 26 4.89 11.44 -8.06
C SER A 26 6.32 10.92 -8.30
N ASN A 27 6.46 9.64 -8.66
CA ASN A 27 7.76 9.01 -8.91
C ASN A 27 7.97 8.61 -10.38
N LEU A 28 7.25 9.25 -11.32
CA LEU A 28 7.47 9.03 -12.74
C LEU A 28 8.86 9.53 -13.15
N PRO A 29 9.69 8.68 -13.78
CA PRO A 29 11.08 9.03 -14.13
C PRO A 29 11.12 10.02 -15.30
N SER A 30 11.80 11.15 -15.12
CA SER A 30 11.90 12.23 -16.12
C SER A 30 12.71 11.83 -17.37
N ASP A 31 13.55 10.81 -17.26
CA ASP A 31 14.29 10.23 -18.37
C ASP A 31 13.43 9.38 -19.32
N LEU A 32 12.31 8.83 -18.82
CA LEU A 32 11.40 8.00 -19.60
C LEU A 32 10.10 8.72 -19.97
N VAL A 33 9.62 9.65 -19.13
CA VAL A 33 8.33 10.31 -19.26
C VAL A 33 8.48 11.75 -19.73
N GLN A 34 7.66 12.15 -20.70
CA GLN A 34 7.58 13.54 -21.15
C GLN A 34 6.50 14.28 -20.35
N PHE A 35 6.92 15.29 -19.58
CA PHE A 35 6.02 16.19 -18.86
C PHE A 35 5.64 17.40 -19.72
N ASN A 36 4.49 18.02 -19.43
CA ASN A 36 4.08 19.25 -20.10
C ASN A 36 4.93 20.44 -19.64
N LYS A 37 5.53 21.18 -20.57
CA LYS A 37 6.41 22.33 -20.28
C LYS A 37 5.70 23.58 -19.70
N GLU A 38 4.37 23.60 -19.60
CA GLU A 38 3.61 24.80 -19.21
C GLU A 38 3.62 25.13 -17.71
N ALA A 39 4.22 24.30 -16.85
CA ALA A 39 4.26 24.54 -15.40
C ALA A 39 5.56 25.15 -14.86
N THR A 40 6.55 25.41 -15.71
CA THR A 40 7.83 26.02 -15.31
C THR A 40 8.21 27.16 -16.24
N THR A 41 7.48 28.27 -16.15
CA THR A 41 7.94 29.56 -16.71
C THR A 41 8.70 30.31 -15.62
N ILE A 42 10.00 30.04 -15.49
CA ILE A 42 11.00 31.03 -15.09
C ILE A 42 12.32 30.58 -15.74
N ASN A 43 12.76 31.41 -16.74
CA ASN A 43 14.08 31.47 -17.35
C ASN A 43 14.66 30.24 -18.04
N ALA A 44 14.69 30.27 -19.37
CA ALA A 44 15.88 29.87 -20.12
C ALA A 44 15.78 30.24 -21.59
N ASP A 45 16.46 31.29 -21.98
CA ASP A 45 17.07 31.40 -23.28
C ASP A 45 18.30 30.47 -23.32
N THR A 46 18.14 29.28 -23.89
CA THR A 46 19.27 28.46 -24.38
C THR A 46 18.78 27.68 -25.60
N GLU A 47 19.47 27.89 -26.71
CA GLU A 47 19.27 27.17 -27.97
C GLU A 47 19.52 25.65 -27.77
N PRO A 48 18.81 24.76 -28.50
CA PRO A 48 18.99 23.32 -28.41
C PRO A 48 20.36 22.91 -28.92
N THR A 49 21.13 22.22 -28.11
CA THR A 49 22.43 21.68 -28.45
C THR A 49 22.32 20.40 -29.28
N VAL A 50 23.37 20.15 -30.11
CA VAL A 50 23.45 19.01 -31.05
C VAL A 50 23.35 17.62 -30.36
N GLU A 51 23.47 17.54 -29.05
CA GLU A 51 23.26 16.32 -28.24
C GLU A 51 21.78 15.88 -28.17
N ASP A 52 20.82 16.80 -28.39
CA ASP A 52 19.40 16.49 -28.42
C ASP A 52 18.94 15.64 -29.63
N ALA A 53 19.80 15.46 -30.60
CA ALA A 53 19.50 14.73 -31.84
C ALA A 53 19.86 13.23 -31.81
N LEU A 54 20.65 12.78 -30.83
CA LEU A 54 21.15 11.39 -30.78
C LEU A 54 20.35 10.43 -29.88
N ASP A 55 19.46 10.91 -29.03
CA ASP A 55 18.71 10.06 -28.10
C ASP A 55 17.22 10.00 -28.48
N LYS A 56 16.89 9.26 -29.56
CA LYS A 56 15.52 8.81 -29.86
C LYS A 56 15.08 7.74 -28.85
N LYS A 57 15.24 7.97 -27.54
CA LYS A 57 14.57 7.17 -26.52
C LYS A 57 13.07 7.38 -26.65
N LEU A 58 12.34 6.30 -26.59
CA LEU A 58 10.89 6.26 -26.66
C LEU A 58 10.32 7.12 -25.52
N LYS A 59 9.96 8.38 -25.78
CA LYS A 59 9.36 9.24 -24.76
C LYS A 59 7.92 8.81 -24.53
N ILE A 60 7.61 8.46 -23.28
CA ILE A 60 6.28 8.03 -22.83
C ILE A 60 5.50 9.26 -22.42
N LYS A 61 4.25 9.39 -22.92
CA LYS A 61 3.28 10.36 -22.39
C LYS A 61 2.36 9.64 -21.42
N VAL A 62 2.28 10.14 -20.18
CA VAL A 62 1.36 9.64 -19.16
C VAL A 62 0.25 10.64 -18.95
N GLU A 63 -0.99 10.17 -18.91
CA GLU A 63 -2.18 10.98 -18.61
C GLU A 63 -3.06 10.22 -17.62
N LEU A 64 -3.72 10.95 -16.75
CA LEU A 64 -4.75 10.42 -15.86
C LEU A 64 -6.13 10.63 -16.49
N PHE A 65 -7.08 9.75 -16.19
CA PHE A 65 -8.48 9.95 -16.55
C PHE A 65 -9.42 9.34 -15.50
N GLY A 66 -10.55 10.01 -15.28
CA GLY A 66 -11.55 9.58 -14.29
C GLY A 66 -12.68 10.59 -14.15
N ILE A 67 -13.25 10.74 -12.97
CA ILE A 67 -14.23 11.79 -12.66
C ILE A 67 -13.52 13.12 -12.37
N GLU A 68 -14.25 14.24 -12.42
CA GLU A 68 -13.65 15.57 -12.28
C GLU A 68 -13.02 15.79 -10.90
N GLU A 69 -13.61 15.24 -9.86
CA GLU A 69 -13.15 15.32 -8.48
C GLU A 69 -11.72 14.79 -8.29
N ASP A 70 -11.34 13.76 -9.04
CA ASP A 70 -10.02 13.12 -8.97
C ASP A 70 -8.89 13.97 -9.57
N ARG A 71 -9.22 14.98 -10.38
CA ARG A 71 -8.24 15.85 -11.05
C ARG A 71 -7.23 16.47 -10.08
N TYR A 72 -7.72 16.92 -8.94
CA TYR A 72 -6.91 17.61 -7.93
C TYR A 72 -6.31 16.68 -6.87
N VAL A 73 -6.79 15.45 -6.82
CA VAL A 73 -6.33 14.45 -5.85
C VAL A 73 -5.02 13.80 -6.29
N TYR A 74 -4.93 13.40 -7.57
CA TYR A 74 -3.82 12.59 -8.08
C TYR A 74 -2.76 13.38 -8.85
N ASN A 75 -2.98 14.66 -9.12
CA ASN A 75 -2.03 15.51 -9.85
C ASN A 75 -1.11 16.25 -8.88
N SER A 76 -0.29 15.49 -8.14
CA SER A 76 0.60 16.02 -7.09
C SER A 76 1.84 16.72 -7.67
N GLY A 77 1.66 17.93 -8.23
CA GLY A 77 2.78 18.82 -8.58
C GLY A 77 3.57 18.44 -9.84
N GLN A 78 3.26 17.33 -10.50
CA GLN A 78 3.81 17.01 -11.82
C GLN A 78 2.81 17.47 -12.91
N ALA A 79 3.32 18.10 -13.97
CA ALA A 79 2.52 18.58 -15.10
C ALA A 79 2.00 17.40 -15.95
N ILE A 80 1.05 16.62 -15.40
CA ILE A 80 0.40 15.50 -16.07
C ILE A 80 -1.01 15.91 -16.49
N ASN A 81 -1.37 15.59 -17.73
CA ASN A 81 -2.72 15.85 -18.21
C ASN A 81 -3.73 14.96 -17.49
N TYR A 82 -4.87 15.54 -17.17
CA TYR A 82 -6.04 14.85 -16.66
C TYR A 82 -7.22 15.03 -17.61
N THR A 83 -7.83 13.92 -18.04
CA THR A 83 -9.04 13.93 -18.87
C THR A 83 -10.23 13.50 -18.04
N SER A 84 -11.11 14.43 -17.71
CA SER A 84 -12.33 14.13 -16.96
C SER A 84 -13.42 13.52 -17.82
N THR A 85 -14.24 12.70 -17.18
CA THR A 85 -15.45 12.11 -17.74
C THR A 85 -16.64 12.62 -16.95
N PRO A 86 -17.66 13.24 -17.59
CA PRO A 86 -18.85 13.72 -16.90
C PRO A 86 -19.68 12.53 -16.42
N MET A 87 -19.49 12.14 -15.16
CA MET A 87 -20.18 11.04 -14.53
C MET A 87 -20.36 11.32 -13.05
N ILE A 88 -21.49 10.88 -12.49
CA ILE A 88 -21.72 10.94 -11.05
C ILE A 88 -20.90 9.84 -10.39
N GLU A 89 -20.28 10.14 -9.24
CA GLU A 89 -19.57 9.18 -8.41
C GLU A 89 -20.50 8.05 -7.96
N ASN A 90 -20.38 6.91 -8.63
CA ASN A 90 -21.14 5.72 -8.32
C ASN A 90 -20.45 4.48 -8.91
N LEU A 91 -20.01 3.58 -8.07
CA LEU A 91 -19.28 2.38 -8.48
C LEU A 91 -20.03 1.53 -9.53
N LYS A 92 -21.37 1.45 -9.46
CA LYS A 92 -22.16 0.72 -10.47
C LYS A 92 -22.15 1.44 -11.82
N ALA A 93 -22.21 2.78 -11.81
CA ALA A 93 -22.15 3.60 -13.02
C ALA A 93 -20.75 3.50 -13.67
N GLU A 94 -19.69 3.52 -12.87
CA GLU A 94 -18.31 3.33 -13.31
C GLU A 94 -18.10 1.96 -13.96
N ARG A 95 -18.59 0.90 -13.33
CA ARG A 95 -18.59 -0.48 -13.89
C ARG A 95 -19.34 -0.56 -15.23
N LEU A 96 -20.48 0.11 -15.35
CA LEU A 96 -21.24 0.14 -16.59
C LEU A 96 -20.50 0.91 -17.68
N TRP A 97 -19.91 2.05 -17.35
CA TRP A 97 -19.13 2.86 -18.28
C TRP A 97 -17.94 2.10 -18.84
N HIS A 98 -17.20 1.38 -18.00
CA HIS A 98 -16.06 0.52 -18.40
C HIS A 98 -16.48 -0.60 -19.35
N ASN A 99 -17.69 -1.11 -19.22
CA ASN A 99 -18.16 -2.17 -20.12
C ASN A 99 -18.78 -1.66 -21.42
N THR A 100 -19.16 -0.37 -21.50
CA THR A 100 -19.91 0.17 -22.64
C THR A 100 -19.21 1.31 -23.37
N LYS A 101 -18.52 2.21 -22.68
CA LYS A 101 -17.99 3.47 -23.23
C LYS A 101 -16.46 3.53 -23.31
N ILE A 102 -15.74 2.83 -22.44
CA ILE A 102 -14.29 2.96 -22.31
C ILE A 102 -13.54 2.71 -23.62
N THR A 103 -13.97 1.75 -24.45
CA THR A 103 -13.30 1.44 -25.73
C THR A 103 -13.32 2.65 -26.67
N LYS A 104 -14.45 3.39 -26.74
CA LYS A 104 -14.56 4.61 -27.55
C LYS A 104 -13.73 5.75 -26.95
N PHE A 105 -13.70 5.85 -25.62
CA PHE A 105 -12.91 6.84 -24.90
C PHE A 105 -11.41 6.65 -25.15
N ILE A 106 -10.90 5.43 -25.00
CA ILE A 106 -9.50 5.07 -25.26
C ILE A 106 -9.10 5.42 -26.68
N LYS A 107 -9.93 5.04 -27.68
CA LYS A 107 -9.69 5.37 -29.08
C LYS A 107 -9.67 6.87 -29.34
N LYS A 108 -10.60 7.63 -28.76
CA LYS A 108 -10.68 9.10 -28.90
C LYS A 108 -9.43 9.80 -28.37
N ASN A 109 -8.87 9.28 -27.25
CA ASN A 109 -7.71 9.88 -26.60
C ASN A 109 -6.38 9.27 -27.07
N ASN A 110 -6.40 8.31 -28.01
CA ASN A 110 -5.22 7.63 -28.55
C ASN A 110 -4.32 6.99 -27.48
N TYR A 111 -4.91 6.31 -26.48
CA TYR A 111 -4.12 5.56 -25.52
C TYR A 111 -3.65 4.23 -26.12
N ASP A 112 -2.34 4.02 -26.14
CA ASP A 112 -1.72 2.76 -26.53
C ASP A 112 -1.80 1.73 -25.40
N VAL A 113 -1.71 2.20 -24.16
CA VAL A 113 -1.73 1.40 -22.94
C VAL A 113 -2.70 2.03 -21.93
N VAL A 114 -3.41 1.21 -21.18
CA VAL A 114 -4.20 1.66 -20.02
C VAL A 114 -3.85 0.84 -18.79
N ILE A 115 -3.48 1.52 -17.70
CA ILE A 115 -3.26 0.95 -16.38
C ILE A 115 -4.56 1.10 -15.59
N TYR A 116 -5.00 0.00 -14.96
CA TYR A 116 -6.20 -0.11 -14.11
C TYR A 116 -5.77 -0.40 -12.67
N PRO A 117 -5.53 0.63 -11.83
CA PRO A 117 -5.06 0.44 -10.46
C PRO A 117 -6.12 -0.20 -9.55
N ALA A 118 -7.40 0.06 -9.79
CA ALA A 118 -8.52 -0.53 -9.04
C ALA A 118 -9.16 -1.72 -9.79
N ALA A 119 -8.34 -2.59 -10.40
CA ALA A 119 -8.85 -3.67 -11.25
C ALA A 119 -9.71 -4.71 -10.52
N SER A 120 -9.60 -4.83 -9.18
CA SER A 120 -10.50 -5.65 -8.36
C SER A 120 -11.92 -5.08 -8.23
N ARG A 121 -12.10 -3.77 -8.47
CA ARG A 121 -13.37 -3.04 -8.31
C ARG A 121 -14.00 -2.63 -9.63
N VAL A 122 -13.16 -2.12 -10.54
CA VAL A 122 -13.60 -1.58 -11.83
C VAL A 122 -12.63 -2.05 -12.91
N LEU A 123 -13.14 -2.85 -13.85
CA LEU A 123 -12.34 -3.39 -14.96
C LEU A 123 -13.23 -3.66 -16.17
N PRO A 124 -12.84 -3.28 -17.40
CA PRO A 124 -13.57 -3.66 -18.60
C PRO A 124 -13.39 -5.16 -18.89
N VAL A 125 -14.40 -5.74 -19.55
CA VAL A 125 -14.33 -7.15 -19.97
C VAL A 125 -13.60 -7.32 -21.30
N LYS A 126 -13.46 -6.23 -22.10
CA LYS A 126 -12.86 -6.29 -23.44
C LYS A 126 -11.75 -5.24 -23.58
N PHE A 127 -10.60 -5.67 -24.05
CA PHE A 127 -9.42 -4.85 -24.33
C PHE A 127 -9.18 -4.84 -25.86
N LYS A 128 -9.72 -3.82 -26.54
CA LYS A 128 -9.57 -3.67 -27.99
C LYS A 128 -8.70 -2.44 -28.28
N ASN A 129 -7.69 -2.63 -29.14
CA ASN A 129 -6.81 -1.56 -29.63
C ASN A 129 -5.94 -0.86 -28.59
N HIS A 130 -5.70 -1.49 -27.44
CA HIS A 130 -4.75 -1.03 -26.42
C HIS A 130 -4.26 -2.20 -25.58
N LEU A 131 -3.10 -2.04 -24.99
CA LEU A 131 -2.55 -2.96 -23.98
C LEU A 131 -3.18 -2.63 -22.63
N GLY A 132 -3.86 -3.59 -22.01
CA GLY A 132 -4.41 -3.44 -20.66
C GLY A 132 -3.44 -3.96 -19.61
N VAL A 133 -3.26 -3.21 -18.53
CA VAL A 133 -2.45 -3.56 -17.37
C VAL A 133 -3.30 -3.43 -16.10
N ALA A 134 -3.60 -4.54 -15.44
CA ALA A 134 -4.30 -4.54 -14.15
C ALA A 134 -3.29 -4.51 -13.01
N ILE A 135 -3.58 -3.71 -11.97
CA ILE A 135 -2.85 -3.75 -10.69
C ILE A 135 -3.75 -4.41 -9.65
N ILE A 136 -3.22 -5.41 -8.94
CA ILE A 136 -3.91 -6.11 -7.85
C ILE A 136 -3.03 -6.03 -6.59
N ASN A 137 -3.45 -5.16 -5.66
CA ASN A 137 -2.73 -4.87 -4.41
C ASN A 137 -3.42 -5.49 -3.18
N SER A 138 -4.39 -6.37 -3.39
CA SER A 138 -5.15 -7.04 -2.34
C SER A 138 -5.34 -8.51 -2.68
N ILE A 139 -5.80 -9.29 -1.73
CA ILE A 139 -6.18 -10.68 -1.95
C ILE A 139 -7.53 -10.68 -2.66
N LEU A 140 -7.51 -10.96 -3.96
CA LEU A 140 -8.69 -10.81 -4.81
C LEU A 140 -9.83 -11.77 -4.39
N SER A 141 -9.53 -12.97 -3.90
CA SER A 141 -10.54 -13.88 -3.38
C SER A 141 -11.34 -13.26 -2.25
N ASN A 142 -10.70 -12.53 -1.34
CA ASN A 142 -11.36 -11.83 -0.24
C ASN A 142 -12.18 -10.64 -0.74
N ASP A 143 -11.62 -9.83 -1.65
CA ASP A 143 -12.34 -8.67 -2.23
C ASP A 143 -13.65 -9.12 -2.92
N LEU A 144 -13.63 -10.31 -3.51
CA LEU A 144 -14.77 -10.85 -4.23
C LEU A 144 -15.75 -11.65 -3.36
N GLU A 145 -15.40 -11.99 -2.11
CA GLU A 145 -16.19 -12.89 -1.27
C GLU A 145 -17.63 -12.38 -1.02
N ASN A 146 -17.78 -11.10 -0.75
CA ASN A 146 -19.06 -10.46 -0.45
C ASN A 146 -19.74 -9.83 -1.69
N GLU A 147 -19.14 -9.99 -2.87
CA GLU A 147 -19.68 -9.46 -4.11
C GLU A 147 -20.66 -10.42 -4.79
N SER A 148 -21.59 -9.89 -5.59
CA SER A 148 -22.55 -10.69 -6.35
C SER A 148 -21.87 -11.65 -7.33
N SER A 149 -22.45 -12.82 -7.57
CA SER A 149 -21.91 -13.82 -8.52
C SER A 149 -21.74 -13.26 -9.92
N SER A 150 -22.59 -12.33 -10.35
CA SER A 150 -22.48 -11.67 -11.66
C SER A 150 -21.27 -10.75 -11.72
N PHE A 151 -21.02 -9.99 -10.65
CA PHE A 151 -19.86 -9.12 -10.57
C PHE A 151 -18.54 -9.91 -10.50
N ARG A 152 -18.47 -10.95 -9.65
CA ARG A 152 -17.32 -11.86 -9.60
C ARG A 152 -16.96 -12.41 -10.98
N LYS A 153 -17.96 -12.92 -11.72
CA LYS A 153 -17.78 -13.44 -13.08
C LYS A 153 -17.28 -12.35 -14.03
N MET A 154 -17.77 -11.11 -13.90
CA MET A 154 -17.36 -9.99 -14.74
C MET A 154 -15.89 -9.62 -14.52
N ILE A 155 -15.46 -9.44 -13.27
CA ILE A 155 -14.06 -9.12 -12.91
C ILE A 155 -13.12 -10.24 -13.37
N LEU A 156 -13.43 -11.50 -13.04
CA LEU A 156 -12.60 -12.63 -13.46
C LEU A 156 -12.53 -12.76 -15.00
N LYS A 157 -13.61 -12.45 -15.71
CA LYS A 157 -13.59 -12.41 -17.18
C LYS A 157 -12.72 -11.28 -17.72
N GLY A 158 -12.76 -10.10 -17.09
CA GLY A 158 -11.86 -8.99 -17.43
C GLY A 158 -10.41 -9.37 -17.23
N LEU A 159 -10.06 -9.92 -16.06
CA LEU A 159 -8.71 -10.38 -15.73
C LEU A 159 -8.21 -11.53 -16.62
N LYS A 160 -9.09 -12.43 -17.07
CA LYS A 160 -8.73 -13.45 -18.07
C LYS A 160 -8.41 -12.86 -19.43
N ASN A 161 -9.05 -11.77 -19.81
CA ASN A 161 -8.90 -11.14 -21.11
C ASN A 161 -7.80 -10.07 -21.18
N ILE A 162 -7.36 -9.52 -20.03
CA ILE A 162 -6.29 -8.53 -19.98
C ILE A 162 -4.93 -9.14 -20.33
N GLN A 163 -3.99 -8.31 -20.80
CA GLN A 163 -2.68 -8.79 -21.25
C GLN A 163 -1.69 -8.94 -20.10
N ILE A 164 -1.69 -8.00 -19.14
CA ILE A 164 -0.74 -7.98 -18.03
C ILE A 164 -1.51 -7.81 -16.72
N ILE A 165 -1.11 -8.56 -15.71
CA ILE A 165 -1.56 -8.39 -14.34
C ILE A 165 -0.32 -8.20 -13.47
N ILE A 166 -0.26 -7.10 -12.72
CA ILE A 166 0.76 -6.83 -11.73
C ILE A 166 0.18 -7.17 -10.36
N ALA A 167 0.79 -8.13 -9.68
CA ALA A 167 0.47 -8.52 -8.31
C ALA A 167 1.48 -7.87 -7.35
N SER A 168 1.02 -7.38 -6.21
CA SER A 168 1.88 -6.72 -5.20
C SER A 168 2.81 -7.67 -4.44
N SER A 169 2.55 -8.98 -4.49
CA SER A 169 3.34 -10.02 -3.84
C SER A 169 3.15 -11.39 -4.51
N ASN A 170 4.03 -12.33 -4.21
CA ASN A 170 3.84 -13.73 -4.61
C ASN A 170 2.60 -14.36 -3.93
N PHE A 171 2.25 -13.88 -2.74
CA PHE A 171 1.03 -14.32 -2.07
C PHE A 171 -0.21 -13.94 -2.89
N VAL A 172 -0.32 -12.68 -3.33
CA VAL A 172 -1.39 -12.21 -4.22
C VAL A 172 -1.34 -12.93 -5.58
N ARG A 173 -0.15 -13.11 -6.16
CA ARG A 173 0.01 -13.89 -7.41
C ARG A 173 -0.57 -15.30 -7.26
N ASN A 174 -0.29 -15.98 -6.17
CA ASN A 174 -0.78 -17.34 -5.93
C ASN A 174 -2.32 -17.37 -5.75
N ASP A 175 -2.91 -16.35 -5.12
CA ASP A 175 -4.37 -16.19 -5.05
C ASP A 175 -4.98 -16.04 -6.44
N LEU A 176 -4.40 -15.21 -7.31
CA LEU A 176 -4.85 -15.03 -8.69
C LEU A 176 -4.77 -16.32 -9.51
N ILE A 177 -3.72 -17.13 -9.33
CA ILE A 177 -3.57 -18.43 -9.98
C ILE A 177 -4.66 -19.40 -9.50
N LYS A 178 -4.94 -19.46 -8.18
CA LYS A 178 -6.03 -20.27 -7.61
C LYS A 178 -7.40 -19.88 -8.16
N LEU A 179 -7.62 -18.61 -8.49
CA LEU A 179 -8.82 -18.11 -9.16
C LEU A 179 -8.87 -18.45 -10.67
N GLY A 180 -7.89 -19.17 -11.20
CA GLY A 180 -7.86 -19.66 -12.58
C GLY A 180 -7.36 -18.64 -13.60
N LEU A 181 -6.51 -17.69 -13.18
CA LEU A 181 -5.84 -16.76 -14.09
C LEU A 181 -4.51 -17.36 -14.60
N GLU A 182 -4.13 -17.00 -15.80
CA GLU A 182 -2.92 -17.53 -16.46
C GLU A 182 -1.66 -16.96 -15.82
N GLU A 183 -0.83 -17.81 -15.24
CA GLU A 183 0.41 -17.45 -14.56
C GLU A 183 1.35 -16.58 -15.41
N LYS A 184 1.48 -16.85 -16.71
CA LYS A 184 2.35 -16.10 -17.62
C LYS A 184 2.00 -14.61 -17.72
N LYS A 185 0.72 -14.24 -17.47
CA LYS A 185 0.23 -12.85 -17.48
C LYS A 185 0.50 -12.12 -16.16
N ILE A 186 0.78 -12.85 -15.08
CA ILE A 186 0.94 -12.29 -13.74
C ILE A 186 2.42 -12.02 -13.49
N LYS A 187 2.75 -10.77 -13.16
CA LYS A 187 4.10 -10.33 -12.76
C LYS A 187 4.03 -9.78 -11.36
N VAL A 188 5.00 -10.13 -10.53
CA VAL A 188 5.11 -9.57 -9.18
C VAL A 188 5.97 -8.31 -9.25
N ILE A 189 5.40 -7.19 -8.81
CA ILE A 189 6.11 -5.93 -8.60
C ILE A 189 5.66 -5.40 -7.24
N HIS A 190 6.57 -5.37 -6.27
CA HIS A 190 6.29 -4.87 -4.93
C HIS A 190 6.05 -3.37 -4.96
N SER A 191 5.14 -2.90 -4.10
CA SER A 191 4.94 -1.47 -3.89
C SER A 191 6.09 -0.88 -3.08
N GLY A 192 6.46 0.35 -3.38
CA GLY A 192 7.40 1.12 -2.57
C GLY A 192 6.75 1.72 -1.33
N ILE A 193 7.58 2.29 -0.44
CA ILE A 193 7.16 3.16 0.66
C ILE A 193 7.71 4.57 0.45
N ASP A 194 7.14 5.55 1.16
CA ASP A 194 7.58 6.94 1.10
C ASP A 194 8.70 7.19 2.12
N HIS A 195 9.94 7.07 1.67
CA HIS A 195 11.13 7.32 2.51
C HIS A 195 11.32 8.79 2.92
N LYS A 196 10.56 9.74 2.37
CA LYS A 196 10.54 11.13 2.86
C LYS A 196 9.67 11.26 4.10
N LEU A 197 8.69 10.38 4.25
CA LEU A 197 7.78 10.34 5.37
C LEU A 197 8.26 9.35 6.45
N PHE A 198 8.60 8.12 6.03
CA PHE A 198 9.04 7.03 6.90
C PHE A 198 10.57 6.91 6.83
N TYR A 199 11.24 7.39 7.86
CA TYR A 199 12.69 7.33 8.03
C TYR A 199 13.07 7.31 9.50
N GLN A 200 14.25 6.80 9.81
CA GLN A 200 14.78 6.74 11.18
C GLN A 200 14.98 8.14 11.74
N ARG A 201 14.33 8.45 12.88
CA ARG A 201 14.48 9.71 13.61
C ARG A 201 15.32 9.48 14.85
N LEU A 202 16.41 10.25 14.98
CA LEU A 202 17.37 10.10 16.08
C LEU A 202 17.10 11.03 17.26
N ASP A 203 16.18 11.98 17.14
CA ASP A 203 15.96 13.13 18.06
C ASP A 203 14.73 12.95 18.95
N LEU A 204 14.32 11.71 19.22
CA LEU A 204 13.14 11.43 20.04
C LEU A 204 13.50 11.31 21.54
N ASP A 205 14.03 12.41 22.14
CA ASP A 205 14.37 12.46 23.56
C ASP A 205 13.15 12.64 24.49
N ASN A 206 11.94 12.83 23.93
CA ASN A 206 10.75 13.08 24.72
C ASN A 206 10.05 11.78 25.15
N ASP A 207 9.67 11.72 26.43
CA ASP A 207 8.84 10.64 27.00
C ASP A 207 7.43 10.58 26.39
N ILE A 208 7.00 11.63 25.69
CA ILE A 208 5.67 11.78 25.10
C ILE A 208 5.81 11.98 23.59
N VAL A 209 5.13 11.13 22.83
CA VAL A 209 4.99 11.27 21.38
C VAL A 209 3.68 12.00 21.09
N ASP A 210 3.80 13.25 20.61
CA ASP A 210 2.64 14.05 20.20
C ASP A 210 2.17 13.66 18.80
N VAL A 211 1.06 12.94 18.75
CA VAL A 211 0.40 12.51 17.53
C VAL A 211 -1.06 12.94 17.61
N LYS A 212 -1.31 14.20 17.27
CA LYS A 212 -2.63 14.86 17.46
C LYS A 212 -3.80 13.98 16.96
N PRO A 213 -4.88 13.87 17.75
CA PRO A 213 -5.16 14.58 18.99
C PRO A 213 -4.58 13.90 20.26
N PHE A 214 -3.74 12.88 20.12
CA PHE A 214 -3.21 12.09 21.23
C PHE A 214 -1.79 12.47 21.62
N ALA A 215 -1.49 12.36 22.93
CA ALA A 215 -0.16 12.42 23.50
C ALA A 215 0.15 11.05 24.12
N ILE A 216 1.01 10.27 23.47
CA ILE A 216 1.27 8.88 23.84
C ILE A 216 2.57 8.81 24.63
N LYS A 217 2.48 8.34 25.87
CA LYS A 217 3.65 8.19 26.74
C LYS A 217 4.42 6.91 26.40
N ARG A 218 5.74 7.02 26.27
CA ARG A 218 6.67 5.89 26.08
C ARG A 218 6.92 5.15 27.41
N PRO A 219 7.35 3.88 27.38
CA PRO A 219 7.49 3.05 26.19
C PRO A 219 6.15 2.44 25.75
N TYR A 220 6.00 2.16 24.45
CA TYR A 220 4.80 1.50 23.92
C TYR A 220 5.10 0.61 22.71
N PHE A 221 4.30 -0.43 22.56
CA PHE A 221 4.18 -1.22 21.33
C PHE A 221 3.07 -0.63 20.47
N VAL A 222 3.22 -0.71 19.14
CA VAL A 222 2.23 -0.18 18.21
C VAL A 222 1.76 -1.24 17.21
N TYR A 223 0.46 -1.24 16.91
CA TYR A 223 -0.13 -1.99 15.83
C TYR A 223 -1.07 -1.08 15.02
N GLY A 224 -0.71 -0.84 13.75
CA GLY A 224 -1.51 -0.04 12.81
C GLY A 224 -2.37 -0.93 11.92
N SER A 225 -3.66 -1.10 12.25
CA SER A 225 -4.60 -1.88 11.45
C SER A 225 -6.05 -1.58 11.81
N SER A 226 -6.97 -1.58 10.83
CA SER A 226 -8.41 -1.44 11.08
C SER A 226 -8.96 -2.61 11.89
N LEU A 227 -9.94 -2.35 12.75
CA LEU A 227 -10.61 -3.34 13.59
C LEU A 227 -11.70 -4.07 12.79
N SER A 228 -11.34 -4.64 11.64
CA SER A 228 -12.30 -5.08 10.61
C SER A 228 -12.60 -6.57 10.61
N SER A 229 -11.68 -7.41 11.08
CA SER A 229 -11.85 -8.86 11.02
C SER A 229 -11.00 -9.60 12.07
N PRO A 230 -11.38 -10.85 12.44
CA PRO A 230 -10.59 -11.72 13.33
C PRO A 230 -9.19 -12.03 12.79
N GLU A 231 -8.99 -12.01 11.48
CA GLU A 231 -7.72 -12.30 10.82
C GLU A 231 -6.62 -11.25 11.12
N LYS A 232 -7.03 -10.05 11.59
CA LYS A 232 -6.12 -9.02 12.08
C LYS A 232 -5.53 -9.34 13.46
N LYS A 233 -6.06 -10.31 14.18
CA LYS A 233 -5.50 -10.85 15.43
C LYS A 233 -5.30 -9.83 16.56
N HIS A 234 -6.18 -8.83 16.65
CA HIS A 234 -6.14 -7.84 17.74
C HIS A 234 -6.37 -8.46 19.11
N ILE A 235 -7.29 -9.42 19.22
CA ILE A 235 -7.62 -10.08 20.51
C ILE A 235 -6.44 -10.90 20.99
N GLU A 236 -5.83 -11.70 20.12
CA GLU A 236 -4.64 -12.48 20.43
C GLU A 236 -3.47 -11.58 20.85
N LEU A 237 -3.34 -10.41 20.21
CA LEU A 237 -2.33 -9.43 20.58
C LEU A 237 -2.59 -8.80 21.96
N ILE A 238 -3.85 -8.49 22.30
CA ILE A 238 -4.21 -8.02 23.64
C ILE A 238 -3.85 -9.07 24.69
N HIS A 239 -4.22 -10.34 24.47
CA HIS A 239 -3.84 -11.43 25.39
C HIS A 239 -2.33 -11.64 25.50
N ALA A 240 -1.59 -11.46 24.41
CA ALA A 240 -0.13 -11.50 24.44
C ALA A 240 0.45 -10.34 25.29
N PHE A 241 -0.09 -9.14 25.13
CA PHE A 241 0.30 -7.98 25.94
C PHE A 241 0.01 -8.20 27.43
N GLU A 242 -1.13 -8.77 27.82
CA GLU A 242 -1.45 -9.14 29.20
C GLU A 242 -0.39 -10.07 29.78
N ARG A 243 0.02 -11.10 29.03
CA ARG A 243 1.08 -12.05 29.43
C ARG A 243 2.43 -11.35 29.57
N PHE A 244 2.79 -10.49 28.61
CA PHE A 244 4.01 -9.67 28.70
C PHE A 244 4.01 -8.81 29.97
N LYS A 245 2.92 -8.10 30.26
CA LYS A 245 2.79 -7.29 31.48
C LYS A 245 2.91 -8.13 32.75
N LYS A 246 2.24 -9.27 32.81
CA LYS A 246 2.28 -10.19 33.95
C LYS A 246 3.67 -10.75 34.19
N ASN A 247 4.38 -11.11 33.12
CA ASN A 247 5.72 -11.74 33.22
C ASN A 247 6.80 -10.73 33.57
N THR A 248 6.70 -9.49 33.10
CA THR A 248 7.79 -8.49 33.21
C THR A 248 7.53 -7.39 34.22
N GLY A 249 6.27 -7.04 34.49
CA GLY A 249 5.91 -5.87 35.30
C GLY A 249 6.30 -4.52 34.67
N LEU A 250 6.78 -4.50 33.42
CA LEU A 250 7.29 -3.30 32.76
C LEU A 250 6.16 -2.28 32.43
N PRO A 251 6.46 -0.96 32.38
CA PRO A 251 5.44 0.09 32.22
C PRO A 251 4.95 0.30 30.79
N HIS A 252 5.20 -0.65 29.89
CA HIS A 252 4.84 -0.55 28.47
C HIS A 252 3.34 -0.43 28.28
N ARG A 253 2.98 0.23 27.19
CA ARG A 253 1.62 0.39 26.66
C ARG A 253 1.45 -0.36 25.36
N LEU A 254 0.20 -0.72 25.04
CA LEU A 254 -0.20 -1.22 23.72
C LEU A 254 -1.06 -0.18 23.02
N VAL A 255 -0.63 0.28 21.86
CA VAL A 255 -1.34 1.27 21.03
C VAL A 255 -1.88 0.58 19.78
N LEU A 256 -3.20 0.50 19.68
CA LEU A 256 -3.94 -0.04 18.54
C LEU A 256 -4.51 1.13 17.73
N ALA A 257 -3.95 1.37 16.54
CA ALA A 257 -4.29 2.49 15.69
C ALA A 257 -5.01 1.99 14.42
N GLY A 258 -6.28 2.35 14.25
CA GLY A 258 -7.07 1.95 13.09
C GLY A 258 -8.55 2.24 13.27
N ASN A 259 -9.27 2.36 12.15
CA ASN A 259 -10.70 2.58 12.17
C ASN A 259 -11.45 1.41 12.80
N ASP A 260 -12.52 1.75 13.50
CA ASP A 260 -13.54 0.76 13.85
C ASP A 260 -14.13 0.13 12.59
N GLY A 261 -14.28 -1.16 12.64
CA GLY A 261 -14.86 -1.99 11.59
C GLY A 261 -15.83 -3.00 12.18
N PRO A 262 -16.28 -3.97 11.38
CA PRO A 262 -17.29 -4.96 11.84
C PRO A 262 -16.89 -5.76 13.07
N TYR A 263 -15.60 -5.86 13.38
CA TYR A 263 -15.09 -6.64 14.53
C TYR A 263 -14.67 -5.76 15.72
N ALA A 264 -14.90 -4.44 15.65
CA ALA A 264 -14.45 -3.48 16.65
C ALA A 264 -15.07 -3.71 18.03
N GLU A 265 -16.38 -4.01 18.10
CA GLU A 265 -17.09 -4.22 19.37
C GLU A 265 -16.45 -5.33 20.22
N GLU A 266 -16.07 -6.45 19.61
CA GLU A 266 -15.39 -7.54 20.32
C GLU A 266 -14.01 -7.12 20.82
N ILE A 267 -13.24 -6.40 20.01
CA ILE A 267 -11.91 -5.93 20.39
C ILE A 267 -12.01 -4.92 21.54
N HIS A 268 -12.92 -3.95 21.46
CA HIS A 268 -13.17 -2.97 22.52
C HIS A 268 -13.55 -3.67 23.83
N LYS A 269 -14.44 -4.68 23.76
CA LYS A 269 -14.85 -5.45 24.93
C LYS A 269 -13.69 -6.20 25.58
N VAL A 270 -12.82 -6.84 24.81
CA VAL A 270 -11.63 -7.53 25.31
C VAL A 270 -10.66 -6.56 25.96
N ALA A 271 -10.35 -5.44 25.28
CA ALA A 271 -9.46 -4.42 25.80
C ALA A 271 -9.97 -3.79 27.10
N PHE A 272 -11.28 -3.48 27.18
CA PHE A 272 -11.90 -2.89 28.38
C PHE A 272 -11.92 -3.84 29.58
N ASN A 273 -12.11 -5.14 29.36
CA ASN A 273 -12.14 -6.14 30.42
C ASN A 273 -10.75 -6.66 30.81
N SER A 274 -9.70 -6.20 30.18
CA SER A 274 -8.31 -6.58 30.49
C SER A 274 -7.90 -6.07 31.87
N GLU A 275 -7.15 -6.85 32.63
CA GLU A 275 -6.50 -6.41 33.89
C GLU A 275 -5.55 -5.23 33.65
N TYR A 276 -5.08 -5.03 32.40
CA TYR A 276 -4.21 -3.93 31.94
C TYR A 276 -4.92 -2.92 31.05
N ALA A 277 -6.24 -2.77 31.17
CA ALA A 277 -7.03 -1.87 30.34
C ALA A 277 -6.50 -0.41 30.32
N SER A 278 -5.91 0.06 31.42
CA SER A 278 -5.29 1.38 31.52
C SER A 278 -4.03 1.55 30.65
N ASP A 279 -3.43 0.47 30.18
CA ASP A 279 -2.24 0.46 29.35
C ASP A 279 -2.54 0.08 27.88
N ILE A 280 -3.82 -0.18 27.54
CA ILE A 280 -4.26 -0.51 26.19
C ILE A 280 -5.02 0.68 25.58
N PHE A 281 -4.52 1.24 24.50
CA PHE A 281 -5.06 2.42 23.84
C PHE A 281 -5.58 2.10 22.45
N LEU A 282 -6.91 2.18 22.26
CA LEU A 282 -7.54 2.14 20.93
C LEU A 282 -7.73 3.59 20.48
N ILE A 283 -6.88 4.05 19.57
CA ILE A 283 -6.80 5.46 19.20
C ILE A 283 -7.57 5.83 17.92
N GLY A 284 -8.27 4.84 17.34
CA GLY A 284 -9.13 5.07 16.18
C GLY A 284 -8.36 5.41 14.90
N PHE A 285 -9.03 6.14 14.00
CA PHE A 285 -8.45 6.56 12.71
C PHE A 285 -7.28 7.52 12.91
N PHE A 286 -6.26 7.24 12.13
CA PHE A 286 -5.06 8.08 12.08
C PHE A 286 -4.73 8.44 10.63
N PRO A 287 -4.43 9.72 10.33
CA PRO A 287 -3.87 10.10 9.04
C PRO A 287 -2.57 9.35 8.79
N HIS A 288 -2.35 8.88 7.56
CA HIS A 288 -1.18 8.07 7.20
C HIS A 288 0.14 8.76 7.56
N GLU A 289 0.20 10.09 7.39
CA GLU A 289 1.39 10.89 7.72
C GLU A 289 1.74 10.87 9.22
N SER A 290 0.75 10.65 10.06
CA SER A 290 0.94 10.59 11.51
C SER A 290 1.56 9.28 11.98
N PHE A 291 1.42 8.20 11.19
CA PHE A 291 2.04 6.92 11.52
C PHE A 291 3.57 6.98 11.58
N ALA A 292 4.20 7.84 10.79
CA ALA A 292 5.66 7.98 10.82
C ALA A 292 6.19 8.42 12.21
N LYS A 293 5.47 9.31 12.91
CA LYS A 293 5.81 9.70 14.29
C LYS A 293 5.46 8.59 15.28
N LEU A 294 4.31 7.95 15.07
CA LEU A 294 3.83 6.88 15.93
C LEU A 294 4.79 5.68 15.90
N TYR A 295 5.27 5.28 14.70
CA TYR A 295 6.28 4.24 14.58
C TYR A 295 7.60 4.68 15.22
N ALA A 296 8.14 5.82 14.82
CA ALA A 296 9.45 6.26 15.32
C ALA A 296 9.54 6.34 16.85
N GLY A 297 8.43 6.62 17.56
CA GLY A 297 8.38 6.66 19.01
C GLY A 297 8.14 5.32 19.70
N ALA A 298 7.80 4.27 18.97
CA ALA A 298 7.46 2.98 19.54
C ALA A 298 8.70 2.14 19.93
N GLU A 299 8.54 1.26 20.90
CA GLU A 299 9.53 0.24 21.26
C GLU A 299 9.66 -0.82 20.16
N ALA A 300 8.52 -1.24 19.61
CA ALA A 300 8.45 -2.12 18.46
C ALA A 300 7.08 -2.02 17.77
N CYS A 301 7.04 -2.33 16.48
CA CYS A 301 5.80 -2.57 15.74
C CYS A 301 5.41 -4.05 15.85
N LEU A 302 4.17 -4.31 16.28
CA LEU A 302 3.59 -5.66 16.32
C LEU A 302 2.62 -5.81 15.16
N PHE A 303 2.74 -6.87 14.36
CA PHE A 303 1.88 -7.08 13.21
C PHE A 303 1.40 -8.54 13.11
N PRO A 304 0.41 -8.94 13.92
CA PRO A 304 -0.04 -10.32 14.04
C PRO A 304 -0.99 -10.77 12.92
N SER A 305 -1.36 -9.92 11.98
CA SER A 305 -2.29 -10.26 10.91
C SER A 305 -1.87 -11.52 10.14
N VAL A 306 -2.82 -12.40 9.81
CA VAL A 306 -2.55 -13.65 9.08
C VAL A 306 -2.95 -13.57 7.60
N ASN A 307 -3.62 -12.51 7.18
CA ASN A 307 -4.18 -12.37 5.83
C ASN A 307 -3.85 -10.99 5.24
N GLU A 308 -2.59 -10.82 4.83
CA GLU A 308 -2.07 -9.58 4.24
C GLU A 308 -1.59 -9.81 2.80
N GLY A 309 -2.06 -8.96 1.88
CA GLY A 309 -1.65 -9.02 0.48
C GLY A 309 -0.40 -8.22 0.15
N VAL A 310 -0.12 -7.13 0.90
CA VAL A 310 0.99 -6.19 0.62
C VAL A 310 1.96 -6.06 1.80
N GLY A 311 1.46 -5.81 3.01
CA GLY A 311 2.31 -5.66 4.21
C GLY A 311 3.09 -4.34 4.31
N LEU A 312 2.63 -3.25 3.68
CA LEU A 312 3.33 -1.95 3.74
C LEU A 312 3.62 -1.45 5.17
N PRO A 313 2.70 -1.60 6.16
CA PRO A 313 2.94 -1.08 7.51
C PRO A 313 4.21 -1.64 8.17
N ILE A 314 4.59 -2.90 7.88
CA ILE A 314 5.84 -3.43 8.44
C ILE A 314 7.08 -2.78 7.82
N LEU A 315 7.06 -2.48 6.51
CA LEU A 315 8.15 -1.75 5.83
C LEU A 315 8.24 -0.31 6.31
N GLU A 316 7.11 0.34 6.55
CA GLU A 316 7.05 1.70 7.09
C GLU A 316 7.65 1.78 8.49
N ALA A 317 7.32 0.81 9.35
CA ALA A 317 7.91 0.68 10.69
C ALA A 317 9.42 0.40 10.61
N MET A 318 9.86 -0.52 9.74
CA MET A 318 11.26 -0.80 9.48
C MET A 318 12.04 0.44 9.04
N ALA A 319 11.50 1.22 8.10
CA ALA A 319 12.11 2.45 7.62
C ALA A 319 12.22 3.51 8.73
N CYS A 320 11.29 3.50 9.70
CA CYS A 320 11.36 4.36 10.89
C CYS A 320 12.43 3.92 11.90
N GLY A 321 13.13 2.80 11.65
CA GLY A 321 14.22 2.33 12.49
C GLY A 321 13.76 1.73 13.82
N ILE A 322 12.61 1.04 13.82
CA ILE A 322 12.13 0.28 14.98
C ILE A 322 12.05 -1.21 14.65
N PRO A 323 12.22 -2.08 15.65
CA PRO A 323 12.03 -3.50 15.47
C PRO A 323 10.61 -3.84 15.02
N VAL A 324 10.49 -4.84 14.16
CA VAL A 324 9.21 -5.40 13.74
C VAL A 324 9.08 -6.83 14.20
N LEU A 325 7.98 -7.12 14.89
CA LEU A 325 7.58 -8.46 15.31
C LEU A 325 6.29 -8.80 14.57
N CYS A 326 6.28 -9.79 13.71
CA CYS A 326 5.11 -10.05 12.87
C CYS A 326 4.84 -11.54 12.64
N SER A 327 3.64 -11.80 12.13
CA SER A 327 3.26 -13.11 11.61
C SER A 327 4.13 -13.51 10.41
N ASP A 328 4.35 -14.81 10.21
CA ASP A 328 4.96 -15.37 9.01
C ASP A 328 3.94 -15.68 7.90
N LYS A 329 2.67 -15.29 8.07
CA LYS A 329 1.55 -15.60 7.17
C LYS A 329 1.33 -14.52 6.11
N GLY A 330 0.55 -14.87 5.09
CA GLY A 330 0.25 -13.95 4.01
C GLY A 330 1.51 -13.53 3.24
N ALA A 331 1.57 -12.26 2.87
CA ALA A 331 2.74 -11.66 2.22
C ALA A 331 3.83 -11.22 3.22
N LEU A 332 3.59 -11.29 4.54
CA LEU A 332 4.45 -10.66 5.55
C LEU A 332 5.87 -11.22 5.55
N LYS A 333 6.03 -12.55 5.37
CA LYS A 333 7.37 -13.16 5.30
C LYS A 333 8.12 -12.77 4.03
N GLU A 334 7.42 -12.63 2.90
CA GLU A 334 8.01 -12.16 1.65
C GLU A 334 8.46 -10.71 1.76
N ILE A 335 7.59 -9.86 2.31
CA ILE A 335 7.81 -8.41 2.41
C ILE A 335 8.81 -8.07 3.52
N GLY A 336 8.77 -8.76 4.66
CA GLY A 336 9.68 -8.53 5.78
C GLY A 336 11.07 -9.14 5.61
N GLY A 337 11.22 -10.15 4.75
CA GLY A 337 12.50 -10.84 4.56
C GLY A 337 12.98 -11.54 5.83
N ASN A 338 14.22 -11.27 6.22
CA ASN A 338 14.82 -11.83 7.43
C ASN A 338 14.96 -10.81 8.58
N ALA A 339 14.51 -9.59 8.40
CA ALA A 339 14.68 -8.53 9.39
C ALA A 339 13.70 -8.61 10.59
N PRO A 340 12.40 -8.98 10.43
CA PRO A 340 11.49 -9.14 11.56
C PRO A 340 11.77 -10.36 12.42
N ILE A 341 11.33 -10.28 13.67
CA ILE A 341 11.12 -11.45 14.50
C ILE A 341 9.75 -12.03 14.17
N TYR A 342 9.71 -13.28 13.71
CA TYR A 342 8.47 -13.96 13.34
C TYR A 342 7.88 -14.75 14.48
N PHE A 343 6.55 -14.76 14.57
CA PHE A 343 5.80 -15.51 15.57
C PHE A 343 4.54 -16.16 14.97
N ASP A 344 4.02 -17.16 15.66
CA ASP A 344 2.69 -17.70 15.40
C ASP A 344 1.62 -16.81 16.03
N SER A 345 0.75 -16.21 15.20
CA SER A 345 -0.31 -15.29 15.62
C SER A 345 -1.39 -15.94 16.50
N ASP A 346 -1.54 -17.26 16.43
CA ASP A 346 -2.49 -18.01 17.24
C ASP A 346 -1.89 -18.41 18.60
N ASN A 347 -0.64 -18.01 18.88
CA ASN A 347 0.08 -18.31 20.12
C ASN A 347 0.45 -17.03 20.90
N PRO A 348 -0.44 -16.50 21.77
CA PRO A 348 -0.15 -15.31 22.58
C PRO A 348 1.07 -15.44 23.51
N ASP A 349 1.45 -16.64 23.94
CA ASP A 349 2.67 -16.86 24.76
C ASP A 349 3.93 -16.62 23.94
N GLN A 350 3.94 -17.07 22.68
CA GLN A 350 5.05 -16.80 21.77
C GLN A 350 5.17 -15.33 21.44
N ILE A 351 4.05 -14.65 21.17
CA ILE A 351 4.05 -13.20 20.93
C ILE A 351 4.60 -12.45 22.14
N ALA A 352 4.13 -12.78 23.36
CA ALA A 352 4.61 -12.18 24.60
C ALA A 352 6.11 -12.42 24.81
N SER A 353 6.60 -13.62 24.51
CA SER A 353 8.03 -13.95 24.59
C SER A 353 8.86 -13.12 23.61
N CYS A 354 8.36 -12.89 22.37
CA CYS A 354 9.03 -12.02 21.41
C CYS A 354 9.04 -10.56 21.90
N MET A 355 7.93 -10.07 22.48
CA MET A 355 7.86 -8.74 23.08
C MET A 355 8.88 -8.58 24.22
N GLN A 356 8.99 -9.57 25.10
CA GLN A 356 9.95 -9.54 26.19
C GLN A 356 11.40 -9.55 25.68
N LYS A 357 11.72 -10.44 24.74
CA LYS A 357 13.07 -10.54 24.16
C LYS A 357 13.54 -9.23 23.54
N ILE A 358 12.67 -8.55 22.74
CA ILE A 358 13.06 -7.31 22.06
C ILE A 358 13.29 -6.15 23.03
N VAL A 359 12.67 -6.20 24.21
CA VAL A 359 12.87 -5.20 25.27
C VAL A 359 14.13 -5.46 26.09
N GLU A 360 14.38 -6.73 26.44
CA GLU A 360 15.46 -7.14 27.35
C GLU A 360 16.81 -7.36 26.63
N ASP A 361 16.79 -7.79 25.37
CA ASP A 361 18.00 -8.09 24.58
C ASP A 361 18.33 -6.91 23.64
N LYS A 362 19.25 -6.06 24.12
CA LYS A 362 19.68 -4.87 23.37
C LYS A 362 20.39 -5.25 22.05
N ASP A 363 21.22 -6.28 22.05
CA ASP A 363 21.98 -6.67 20.87
C ASP A 363 21.05 -7.20 19.77
N LEU A 364 20.05 -8.00 20.15
CA LEU A 364 19.00 -8.44 19.26
C LEU A 364 18.22 -7.25 18.69
N ARG A 365 17.83 -6.29 19.53
CA ARG A 365 17.10 -5.09 19.11
C ARG A 365 17.91 -4.27 18.10
N ASP A 366 19.17 -3.99 18.40
CA ASP A 366 20.05 -3.18 17.54
C ASP A 366 20.28 -3.88 16.19
N SER A 367 20.44 -5.20 16.17
CA SER A 367 20.51 -6.01 14.94
C SER A 367 19.21 -5.91 14.13
N CYS A 368 18.05 -6.13 14.78
CA CYS A 368 16.75 -6.03 14.11
C CYS A 368 16.52 -4.64 13.48
N ILE A 369 16.92 -3.56 14.16
CA ILE A 369 16.80 -2.18 13.65
C ILE A 369 17.69 -2.02 12.41
N SER A 370 18.97 -2.41 12.50
CA SER A 370 19.92 -2.28 11.40
C SER A 370 19.44 -3.04 10.15
N ASP A 371 19.06 -4.32 10.32
CA ASP A 371 18.60 -5.16 9.23
C ASP A 371 17.28 -4.62 8.63
N SER A 372 16.38 -4.10 9.47
CA SER A 372 15.11 -3.49 9.05
C SER A 372 15.31 -2.28 8.15
N VAL A 373 16.18 -1.34 8.54
CA VAL A 373 16.44 -0.12 7.75
C VAL A 373 17.08 -0.48 6.40
N ILE A 374 18.05 -1.39 6.38
CA ILE A 374 18.70 -1.85 5.14
C ILE A 374 17.66 -2.48 4.21
N TRP A 375 16.84 -3.39 4.73
CA TRP A 375 15.83 -4.09 3.95
C TRP A 375 14.74 -3.17 3.41
N ALA A 376 14.22 -2.25 4.24
CA ALA A 376 13.17 -1.31 3.83
C ALA A 376 13.62 -0.39 2.68
N ASN A 377 14.92 -0.04 2.58
CA ASN A 377 15.45 0.81 1.51
C ASN A 377 15.35 0.17 0.11
N GLU A 378 15.22 -1.16 0.01
CA GLU A 378 14.99 -1.85 -1.27
C GLU A 378 13.59 -1.55 -1.84
N PHE A 379 12.63 -1.17 -0.98
CA PHE A 379 11.24 -0.92 -1.36
C PHE A 379 10.99 0.57 -1.56
N ASN A 380 11.25 1.07 -2.76
CA ASN A 380 11.03 2.46 -3.11
C ASN A 380 10.15 2.61 -4.36
N TRP A 381 9.40 3.70 -4.41
CA TRP A 381 8.45 3.95 -5.48
C TRP A 381 9.11 4.17 -6.84
N GLU A 382 10.31 4.70 -6.89
CA GLU A 382 11.04 4.86 -8.15
C GLU A 382 11.29 3.51 -8.83
N ASN A 383 11.72 2.50 -8.07
CA ASN A 383 11.92 1.14 -8.56
C ASN A 383 10.60 0.50 -9.00
N THR A 384 9.53 0.67 -8.22
CA THR A 384 8.19 0.14 -8.56
C THR A 384 7.71 0.70 -9.90
N VAL A 385 7.82 2.03 -10.08
CA VAL A 385 7.41 2.70 -11.32
C VAL A 385 8.29 2.29 -12.50
N ARG A 386 9.62 2.26 -12.34
CA ARG A 386 10.55 1.85 -13.41
C ARG A 386 10.31 0.41 -13.84
N GLN A 387 10.12 -0.52 -12.91
CA GLN A 387 9.79 -1.92 -13.25
C GLN A 387 8.47 -2.03 -14.00
N THR A 388 7.44 -1.29 -13.56
CA THR A 388 6.13 -1.25 -14.23
C THR A 388 6.24 -0.69 -15.65
N LEU A 389 6.92 0.44 -15.85
CA LEU A 389 7.10 1.04 -17.17
C LEU A 389 7.94 0.16 -18.09
N ASN A 390 9.01 -0.46 -17.60
CA ASN A 390 9.84 -1.38 -18.37
C ASN A 390 9.06 -2.62 -18.82
N LEU A 391 8.20 -3.17 -17.93
CA LEU A 391 7.31 -4.27 -18.28
C LEU A 391 6.36 -3.88 -19.41
N ILE A 392 5.76 -2.69 -19.33
CA ILE A 392 4.85 -2.13 -20.34
C ILE A 392 5.57 -1.91 -21.68
N ILE A 393 6.75 -1.28 -21.66
CA ILE A 393 7.55 -1.01 -22.86
C ILE A 393 7.88 -2.33 -23.59
N ASN A 394 8.28 -3.35 -22.85
CA ASN A 394 8.66 -4.66 -23.43
C ASN A 394 7.44 -5.41 -23.98
N ALA A 395 6.27 -5.22 -23.42
CA ALA A 395 5.05 -5.86 -23.89
C ALA A 395 4.39 -5.10 -25.07
N HIS A 396 4.73 -3.83 -25.27
CA HIS A 396 4.19 -3.01 -26.36
C HIS A 396 5.00 -3.13 -27.66
N LYS A 397 6.22 -3.63 -27.60
CA LYS A 397 7.05 -3.97 -28.79
C LYS A 397 6.48 -5.18 -29.54
#